data_99eca78f21ef3a4ae1598c9e6e2c792b
#
_entry.id   99eca78f21ef3a4ae1598c9e6e2c792b
#
_cell.length_a   1.000
_cell.length_b   1.000
_cell.length_c   1.000
_cell.angle_alpha   90.00
_cell.angle_beta   90.00
_cell.angle_gamma   90.00
#
_symmetry.space_group_name_H-M   'P 1'
#
loop_
_entity.id
_entity.type
_entity.pdbx_description
1 polymer ?
#
loop_
_entity_poly.entity_id
_entity_poly.type
_entity_poly.pdbx_seq_one_letter_code
_entity_poly.pdbx_strand_id
1 'polypeptide(L)'
;MIRATARSAAAPDRLWSLASDVERWGDRLPTVDVVRPLGSGLTGVGSKFEVRQPGLPKAVWQVTDWQPGRSFTWVSTSPGIRSTAVHTVQEDGDGSRLDLSLAWSGPLARVLELLIGRKARGMVETEARTFARLAEQA
;
A
#
# COMPACT_ATOMS: atom_id res chain seq x y z
N MET A 1 -4.95 1.44 14.41
CA MET A 1 -4.50 1.88 13.09
C MET A 1 -2.98 1.87 13.02
N ILE A 2 -2.45 1.33 11.95
CA ILE A 2 -1.01 1.32 11.69
C ILE A 2 -0.68 2.44 10.72
N ARG A 3 0.37 3.20 11.01
CA ARG A 3 0.84 4.29 10.14
C ARG A 3 2.34 4.21 9.97
N ALA A 4 2.80 4.57 8.78
CA ALA A 4 4.21 4.73 8.50
C ALA A 4 4.41 5.91 7.56
N THR A 5 5.52 6.60 7.74
CA THR A 5 5.86 7.77 6.93
C THR A 5 7.33 7.65 6.53
N ALA A 6 7.63 7.97 5.28
CA ALA A 6 9.00 8.05 4.82
C ALA A 6 9.18 9.24 3.90
N ARG A 7 10.28 9.97 4.09
CA ARG A 7 10.65 11.10 3.24
C ARG A 7 11.55 10.63 2.11
N SER A 8 11.42 11.31 0.97
CA SER A 8 12.25 11.07 -0.20
C SER A 8 12.79 12.41 -0.72
N ALA A 9 14.01 12.40 -1.21
CA ALA A 9 14.56 13.57 -1.89
C ALA A 9 13.97 13.76 -3.29
N ALA A 10 13.24 12.76 -3.80
CA ALA A 10 12.63 12.81 -5.12
C ALA A 10 11.38 13.70 -5.14
N ALA A 11 11.03 14.18 -6.34
CA ALA A 11 9.78 14.93 -6.52
C ALA A 11 8.55 14.04 -6.26
N PRO A 12 7.42 14.62 -5.85
CA PRO A 12 6.19 13.85 -5.61
C PRO A 12 5.74 12.99 -6.78
N ASP A 13 5.87 13.48 -8.01
CA ASP A 13 5.48 12.73 -9.21
C ASP A 13 6.26 11.41 -9.34
N ARG A 14 7.53 11.43 -9.02
CA ARG A 14 8.38 10.24 -9.08
C ARG A 14 7.95 9.23 -8.03
N LEU A 15 7.71 9.69 -6.81
CA LEU A 15 7.26 8.84 -5.72
C LEU A 15 5.88 8.24 -6.03
N TRP A 16 4.96 9.05 -6.54
CA TRP A 16 3.64 8.58 -6.95
C TRP A 16 3.73 7.52 -8.04
N SER A 17 4.56 7.73 -9.06
CA SER A 17 4.67 6.78 -10.17
C SER A 17 5.10 5.39 -9.72
N LEU A 18 5.91 5.31 -8.65
CA LEU A 18 6.33 4.03 -8.08
C LEU A 18 5.26 3.43 -7.17
N ALA A 19 4.71 4.24 -6.27
CA ALA A 19 3.74 3.74 -5.29
C ALA A 19 2.40 3.34 -5.94
N SER A 20 2.00 4.02 -7.01
CA SER A 20 0.74 3.73 -7.69
C SER A 20 0.82 2.60 -8.73
N ASP A 21 2.03 2.19 -9.10
CA ASP A 21 2.24 1.11 -10.06
C ASP A 21 2.19 -0.25 -9.35
N VAL A 22 1.00 -0.59 -8.85
CA VAL A 22 0.81 -1.75 -7.97
C VAL A 22 1.12 -3.08 -8.63
N GLU A 23 0.99 -3.17 -9.95
CA GLU A 23 1.30 -4.41 -10.67
C GLU A 23 2.78 -4.78 -10.58
N ARG A 24 3.66 -3.81 -10.32
CA ARG A 24 5.09 -4.03 -10.20
C ARG A 24 5.60 -4.11 -8.77
N TRP A 25 4.71 -4.10 -7.81
CA TRP A 25 5.11 -4.17 -6.40
C TRP A 25 5.90 -5.43 -6.08
N GLY A 26 5.57 -6.56 -6.69
CA GLY A 26 6.29 -7.81 -6.48
C GLY A 26 7.76 -7.73 -6.84
N ASP A 27 8.11 -6.89 -7.83
CA ASP A 27 9.49 -6.69 -8.27
C ASP A 27 10.24 -5.66 -7.42
N ARG A 28 9.52 -4.87 -6.63
CA ARG A 28 10.08 -3.72 -5.92
C ARG A 28 10.09 -3.86 -4.41
N LEU A 29 9.09 -4.55 -3.86
CA LEU A 29 8.90 -4.65 -2.41
C LEU A 29 9.27 -6.02 -1.88
N PRO A 30 10.11 -6.11 -0.84
CA PRO A 30 10.36 -7.39 -0.18
C PRO A 30 9.14 -7.92 0.57
N THR A 31 8.15 -7.07 0.82
CA THR A 31 6.92 -7.41 1.54
C THR A 31 5.83 -7.97 0.63
N VAL A 32 6.07 -8.01 -0.68
CA VAL A 32 5.09 -8.49 -1.67
C VAL A 32 5.75 -9.48 -2.59
N ASP A 33 5.14 -10.65 -2.74
CA ASP A 33 5.62 -11.67 -3.68
C ASP A 33 5.08 -11.43 -5.08
N VAL A 34 3.75 -11.26 -5.19
CA VAL A 34 3.07 -11.12 -6.49
C VAL A 34 1.84 -10.22 -6.33
N VAL A 35 1.62 -9.36 -7.32
CA VAL A 35 0.36 -8.65 -7.50
C VAL A 35 -0.17 -8.99 -8.88
N ARG A 36 -1.40 -9.49 -8.94
CA ARG A 36 -2.04 -9.89 -10.20
C ARG A 36 -3.33 -9.10 -10.40
N PRO A 37 -3.45 -8.32 -11.48
CA PRO A 37 -4.71 -7.62 -11.76
C PRO A 37 -5.81 -8.62 -12.10
N LEU A 38 -7.02 -8.38 -11.60
CA LEU A 38 -8.18 -9.22 -11.84
C LEU A 38 -9.13 -8.62 -12.90
N GLY A 39 -8.62 -7.75 -13.73
CA GLY A 39 -9.36 -7.11 -14.80
C GLY A 39 -8.42 -6.52 -15.81
N SER A 40 -8.97 -5.79 -16.76
CA SER A 40 -8.20 -5.11 -17.81
C SER A 40 -8.45 -3.60 -17.74
N GLY A 41 -7.59 -2.83 -18.40
CA GLY A 41 -7.71 -1.39 -18.46
C GLY A 41 -6.82 -0.68 -17.45
N LEU A 42 -6.98 0.63 -17.38
CA LEU A 42 -6.20 1.47 -16.49
C LEU A 42 -6.62 1.27 -15.04
N THR A 43 -5.65 1.35 -14.14
CA THR A 43 -5.90 1.28 -12.71
C THR A 43 -6.66 2.52 -12.26
N GLY A 44 -7.72 2.31 -11.51
CA GLY A 44 -8.54 3.37 -10.94
C GLY A 44 -9.59 2.79 -10.01
N VAL A 45 -10.57 3.60 -9.64
CA VAL A 45 -11.66 3.14 -8.76
C VAL A 45 -12.34 1.91 -9.37
N GLY A 46 -12.50 0.87 -8.55
CA GLY A 46 -13.11 -0.40 -8.95
C GLY A 46 -12.12 -1.46 -9.38
N SER A 47 -10.86 -1.09 -9.66
CA SER A 47 -9.82 -2.06 -10.01
C SER A 47 -9.57 -3.02 -8.85
N LYS A 48 -9.40 -4.30 -9.18
CA LYS A 48 -9.12 -5.35 -8.18
C LYS A 48 -7.80 -6.01 -8.47
N PHE A 49 -7.10 -6.34 -7.40
CA PHE A 49 -5.79 -7.00 -7.48
C PHE A 49 -5.72 -8.14 -6.48
N GLU A 50 -5.20 -9.27 -6.93
CA GLU A 50 -4.85 -10.36 -6.04
C GLU A 50 -3.42 -10.14 -5.57
N VAL A 51 -3.23 -10.09 -4.26
CA VAL A 51 -1.92 -9.80 -3.66
C VAL A 51 -1.48 -10.97 -2.80
N ARG A 52 -0.23 -11.43 -3.03
CA ARG A 52 0.42 -12.44 -2.20
C ARG A 52 1.57 -11.80 -1.47
N GLN A 53 1.58 -12.00 -0.15
CA GLN A 53 2.62 -11.48 0.73
C GLN A 53 3.20 -12.60 1.58
N PRO A 54 4.52 -12.58 1.88
CA PRO A 54 5.16 -13.62 2.67
C PRO A 54 4.49 -13.82 4.03
N GLY A 55 4.12 -15.06 4.31
CA GLY A 55 3.54 -15.41 5.61
C GLY A 55 2.10 -14.97 5.83
N LEU A 56 1.42 -14.46 4.79
CA LEU A 56 0.03 -14.06 4.87
C LEU A 56 -0.80 -14.79 3.82
N PRO A 57 -2.11 -15.00 4.08
CA PRO A 57 -3.00 -15.55 3.08
C PRO A 57 -3.12 -14.61 1.88
N LYS A 58 -3.34 -15.19 0.71
CA LYS A 58 -3.66 -14.43 -0.48
C LYS A 58 -4.90 -13.55 -0.24
N ALA A 59 -4.85 -12.31 -0.66
CA ALA A 59 -5.94 -11.36 -0.46
C ALA A 59 -6.29 -10.66 -1.78
N VAL A 60 -7.56 -10.27 -1.91
CA VAL A 60 -8.03 -9.45 -3.03
C VAL A 60 -8.27 -8.06 -2.50
N TRP A 61 -7.64 -7.07 -3.13
CA TRP A 61 -7.78 -5.66 -2.78
C TRP A 61 -8.48 -4.91 -3.90
N GLN A 62 -9.47 -4.10 -3.54
CA GLN A 62 -10.21 -3.29 -4.50
C GLN A 62 -9.98 -1.81 -4.24
N VAL A 63 -9.64 -1.09 -5.29
CA VAL A 63 -9.45 0.37 -5.20
C VAL A 63 -10.81 1.04 -5.01
N THR A 64 -10.94 1.82 -3.96
CA THR A 64 -12.16 2.56 -3.62
C THR A 64 -12.02 4.06 -3.82
N ASP A 65 -10.79 4.58 -3.86
CA ASP A 65 -10.51 5.98 -4.12
C ASP A 65 -9.20 6.09 -4.90
N TRP A 66 -9.17 6.97 -5.88
CA TRP A 66 -8.00 7.13 -6.74
C TRP A 66 -7.87 8.59 -7.15
N GLN A 67 -6.85 9.27 -6.63
CA GLN A 67 -6.54 10.66 -6.93
C GLN A 67 -5.14 10.75 -7.52
N PRO A 68 -5.02 10.79 -8.85
CA PRO A 68 -3.71 10.76 -9.53
C PRO A 68 -2.73 11.78 -8.99
N GLY A 69 -1.51 11.33 -8.73
CA GLY A 69 -0.45 12.15 -8.20
C GLY A 69 -0.53 12.41 -6.70
N ARG A 70 -1.55 11.90 -6.02
CA ARG A 70 -1.84 12.28 -4.65
C ARG A 70 -2.07 11.11 -3.72
N SER A 71 -3.10 10.29 -3.98
CA SER A 71 -3.42 9.21 -3.08
C SER A 71 -4.27 8.13 -3.74
N PHE A 72 -4.21 6.94 -3.17
CA PHE A 72 -5.21 5.93 -3.45
C PHE A 72 -5.51 5.11 -2.20
N THR A 73 -6.74 4.60 -2.15
CA THR A 73 -7.20 3.74 -1.07
C THR A 73 -7.68 2.45 -1.68
N TRP A 74 -7.32 1.34 -1.08
CA TRP A 74 -7.91 0.06 -1.43
C TRP A 74 -8.33 -0.72 -0.20
N VAL A 75 -9.24 -1.66 -0.41
CA VAL A 75 -9.91 -2.38 0.66
C VAL A 75 -9.90 -3.87 0.35
N SER A 76 -9.62 -4.68 1.37
CA SER A 76 -9.73 -6.12 1.30
C SER A 76 -10.72 -6.57 2.36
N THR A 77 -11.68 -7.43 1.96
CA THR A 77 -12.72 -7.91 2.86
C THR A 77 -12.64 -9.42 2.96
N SER A 78 -12.68 -9.93 4.18
CA SER A 78 -12.81 -11.35 4.47
C SER A 78 -13.80 -11.50 5.63
N PRO A 79 -14.28 -12.74 5.93
CA PRO A 79 -15.29 -12.89 6.99
C PRO A 79 -14.85 -12.27 8.32
N GLY A 80 -15.63 -11.30 8.80
CA GLY A 80 -15.39 -10.65 10.09
C GLY A 80 -14.33 -9.54 10.08
N ILE A 81 -13.67 -9.27 8.95
CA ILE A 81 -12.58 -8.28 8.87
C ILE A 81 -12.67 -7.49 7.57
N ARG A 82 -12.48 -6.19 7.69
CA ARG A 82 -12.28 -5.29 6.56
C ARG A 82 -10.96 -4.55 6.77
N SER A 83 -10.06 -4.69 5.81
CA SER A 83 -8.75 -4.00 5.83
C SER A 83 -8.82 -2.83 4.87
N THR A 84 -8.44 -1.65 5.34
CA THR A 84 -8.41 -0.42 4.54
C THR A 84 -7.01 0.14 4.56
N ALA A 85 -6.40 0.29 3.39
CA ALA A 85 -5.04 0.83 3.26
C ALA A 85 -5.07 2.09 2.42
N VAL A 86 -4.47 3.16 2.94
CA VAL A 86 -4.39 4.46 2.29
C VAL A 86 -2.94 4.80 1.98
N HIS A 87 -2.68 5.26 0.77
CA HIS A 87 -1.35 5.61 0.28
C HIS A 87 -1.39 7.07 -0.17
N THR A 88 -0.66 7.95 0.50
CA THR A 88 -0.69 9.39 0.19
C THR A 88 0.71 9.91 -0.09
N VAL A 89 0.85 10.62 -1.20
CA VAL A 89 2.10 11.29 -1.58
C VAL A 89 1.91 12.79 -1.42
N GLN A 90 2.85 13.44 -0.75
CA GLN A 90 2.80 14.88 -0.51
C GLN A 90 4.15 15.52 -0.81
N GLU A 91 4.12 16.80 -1.14
CA GLU A 91 5.34 17.60 -1.17
C GLU A 91 5.86 17.75 0.27
N ASP A 92 7.18 17.74 0.42
CA ASP A 92 7.81 17.92 1.72
C ASP A 92 9.16 18.62 1.49
N GLY A 93 9.19 19.94 1.72
CA GLY A 93 10.36 20.73 1.42
C GLY A 93 10.71 20.63 -0.07
N ASP A 94 11.97 20.29 -0.38
CA ASP A 94 12.45 20.11 -1.74
C ASP A 94 12.17 18.74 -2.32
N GLY A 95 11.60 17.85 -1.52
CA GLY A 95 11.31 16.48 -1.92
C GLY A 95 9.86 16.11 -1.71
N SER A 96 9.64 14.88 -1.26
CA SER A 96 8.31 14.33 -1.07
C SER A 96 8.25 13.46 0.17
N ARG A 97 7.03 13.06 0.51
CA ARG A 97 6.75 12.19 1.65
C ARG A 97 5.67 11.20 1.26
N LEU A 98 5.88 9.94 1.63
CA LEU A 98 4.87 8.90 1.49
C LEU A 98 4.30 8.57 2.86
N ASP A 99 2.99 8.71 3.00
CA ASP A 99 2.25 8.34 4.20
C ASP A 99 1.42 7.11 3.89
N LEU A 100 1.60 6.05 4.66
CA LEU A 100 0.84 4.82 4.55
C LEU A 100 0.05 4.61 5.82
N SER A 101 -1.19 4.13 5.68
CA SER A 101 -1.99 3.71 6.83
C SER A 101 -2.71 2.41 6.52
N LEU A 102 -2.89 1.60 7.56
CA LEU A 102 -3.63 0.35 7.49
C LEU A 102 -4.54 0.28 8.69
N ALA A 103 -5.83 0.12 8.44
CA ALA A 103 -6.84 0.02 9.50
C ALA A 103 -7.66 -1.25 9.28
N TRP A 104 -8.00 -1.90 10.38
CA TRP A 104 -8.89 -3.05 10.38
C TRP A 104 -10.18 -2.69 11.08
N SER A 105 -11.30 -3.18 10.54
CA SER A 105 -12.62 -3.02 11.14
C SER A 105 -13.38 -4.34 11.07
N GLY A 106 -14.49 -4.43 11.80
CA GLY A 106 -15.28 -5.63 11.90
C GLY A 106 -15.07 -6.38 13.21
N PRO A 107 -15.89 -7.41 13.49
CA PRO A 107 -15.86 -8.11 14.78
C PRO A 107 -14.54 -8.81 15.10
N LEU A 108 -13.76 -9.21 14.09
CA LEU A 108 -12.47 -9.87 14.30
C LEU A 108 -11.26 -8.95 14.19
N ALA A 109 -11.47 -7.64 14.03
CA ALA A 109 -10.37 -6.69 13.85
C ALA A 109 -9.38 -6.72 15.01
N ARG A 110 -9.85 -6.78 16.23
CA ARG A 110 -9.01 -6.81 17.43
C ARG A 110 -8.18 -8.07 17.54
N VAL A 111 -8.78 -9.20 17.16
CA VAL A 111 -8.08 -10.49 17.15
C VAL A 111 -6.94 -10.44 16.13
N LEU A 112 -7.22 -9.92 14.93
CA LEU A 112 -6.20 -9.81 13.88
C LEU A 112 -5.06 -8.89 14.33
N GLU A 113 -5.38 -7.75 14.93
CA GLU A 113 -4.39 -6.82 15.44
C GLU A 113 -3.45 -7.47 16.46
N LEU A 114 -4.00 -8.29 17.37
CA LEU A 114 -3.19 -9.01 18.35
C LEU A 114 -2.31 -10.08 17.71
N LEU A 115 -2.80 -10.75 16.67
CA LEU A 115 -2.06 -11.85 16.03
C LEU A 115 -0.97 -11.37 15.08
N ILE A 116 -1.25 -10.35 14.27
CA ILE A 116 -0.31 -9.92 13.20
C ILE A 116 0.00 -8.43 13.21
N GLY A 117 -0.47 -7.66 14.19
CA GLY A 117 -0.26 -6.22 14.21
C GLY A 117 1.20 -5.80 14.12
N ARG A 118 2.07 -6.48 14.86
CA ARG A 118 3.51 -6.18 14.85
C ARG A 118 4.14 -6.49 13.48
N LYS A 119 3.77 -7.63 12.90
CA LYS A 119 4.24 -8.02 11.57
C LYS A 119 3.76 -7.03 10.52
N ALA A 120 2.48 -6.68 10.55
CA ALA A 120 1.89 -5.74 9.61
C ALA A 120 2.55 -4.36 9.71
N ARG A 121 2.82 -3.89 10.92
CA ARG A 121 3.53 -2.63 11.13
C ARG A 121 4.91 -2.64 10.47
N GLY A 122 5.67 -3.70 10.66
CA GLY A 122 6.98 -3.85 10.04
C GLY A 122 6.90 -3.86 8.52
N MET A 123 5.88 -4.50 7.95
CA MET A 123 5.68 -4.53 6.50
C MET A 123 5.34 -3.14 5.96
N VAL A 124 4.44 -2.41 6.61
CA VAL A 124 4.05 -1.06 6.19
C VAL A 124 5.24 -0.10 6.28
N GLU A 125 6.03 -0.18 7.34
CA GLU A 125 7.23 0.64 7.47
C GLU A 125 8.26 0.33 6.38
N THR A 126 8.45 -0.95 6.07
CA THR A 126 9.37 -1.37 4.99
C THR A 126 8.89 -0.86 3.63
N GLU A 127 7.60 -0.93 3.36
CA GLU A 127 7.03 -0.41 2.11
C GLU A 127 7.31 1.08 1.95
N ALA A 128 7.03 1.86 2.99
CA ALA A 128 7.23 3.32 2.94
C ALA A 128 8.71 3.65 2.66
N ARG A 129 9.62 3.03 3.38
CA ARG A 129 11.07 3.27 3.20
C ARG A 129 11.55 2.82 1.82
N THR A 130 11.07 1.69 1.35
CA THR A 130 11.50 1.13 0.06
C THR A 130 11.08 2.04 -1.09
N PHE A 131 9.84 2.47 -1.12
CA PHE A 131 9.38 3.40 -2.17
C PHE A 131 10.12 4.73 -2.12
N ALA A 132 10.32 5.29 -0.92
CA ALA A 132 11.04 6.56 -0.77
C ALA A 132 12.47 6.45 -1.32
N ARG A 133 13.15 5.34 -1.04
CA ARG A 133 14.51 5.10 -1.51
C ARG A 133 14.55 4.87 -3.02
N LEU A 134 13.63 4.06 -3.55
CA LEU A 134 13.58 3.79 -4.99
C LEU A 134 13.30 5.06 -5.80
N ALA A 135 12.48 5.95 -5.27
CA ALA A 135 12.17 7.21 -5.93
C ALA A 135 13.40 8.11 -6.09
N GLU A 136 14.38 8.00 -5.19
CA GLU A 136 15.63 8.75 -5.25
C GLU A 136 16.63 8.19 -6.26
N GLN A 137 16.41 6.99 -6.74
CA GLN A 137 17.28 6.36 -7.74
C GLN A 137 16.89 6.84 -9.14
N ALA A 138 17.87 7.24 -9.89
CA ALA A 138 17.66 7.72 -11.25
C ALA A 138 17.29 6.59 -12.21
#